data_fd1410251bef222d6b7964ba52a1ad9b
#
_entry.id   fd1410251bef222d6b7964ba52a1ad9b
#
_cell.length_a   1.000
_cell.length_b   1.000
_cell.length_c   1.000
_cell.angle_alpha   90.00
_cell.angle_beta   90.00
_cell.angle_gamma   90.00
#
_symmetry.space_group_name_H-M   'P 1'
#
loop_
_entity.id
_entity.type
_entity.pdbx_description
1 polymer ?
#
loop_
_entity_poly.entity_id
_entity_poly.type
_entity_poly.pdbx_seq_one_letter_code
_entity_poly.pdbx_strand_id
1 'polypeptide(L)'
;MTNILGYTYLLLAVILVITSNGCLKTTNGFTNLVPTTMCIITIVLCIFFLAKAMMTIPVGFTYATYGGLTITAVTIFGILKYNQVPNIYGIIGISLIIIGVILVNFLGKTN
;
A
#
# COMPACT_ATOMS: atom_id res chain seq x y z
N MET A 1 0.98 -4.49 22.91
CA MET A 1 1.39 -5.76 22.29
C MET A 1 0.56 -6.10 21.08
N THR A 2 -0.77 -6.10 21.23
CA THR A 2 -1.67 -6.38 20.12
C THR A 2 -1.47 -5.40 18.96
N ASN A 3 -1.21 -4.11 19.25
CA ASN A 3 -1.00 -3.11 18.22
C ASN A 3 0.29 -3.38 17.42
N ILE A 4 1.34 -3.86 18.09
CA ILE A 4 2.59 -4.19 17.41
C ILE A 4 2.36 -5.32 16.42
N LEU A 5 1.61 -6.35 16.80
CA LEU A 5 1.30 -7.46 15.93
C LEU A 5 0.45 -6.99 14.74
N GLY A 6 -0.55 -6.14 14.98
CA GLY A 6 -1.36 -5.56 13.92
C GLY A 6 -0.54 -4.77 12.92
N TYR A 7 0.36 -3.94 13.40
CA TYR A 7 1.23 -3.17 12.50
C TYR A 7 2.22 -4.05 11.76
N THR A 8 2.65 -5.16 12.37
CA THR A 8 3.49 -6.14 11.66
C THR A 8 2.73 -6.74 10.48
N TYR A 9 1.48 -7.16 10.71
CA TYR A 9 0.65 -7.67 9.62
C TYR A 9 0.40 -6.61 8.55
N LEU A 10 0.17 -5.37 8.97
CA LEU A 10 -0.04 -4.27 8.04
C LEU A 10 1.20 -4.03 7.18
N LEU A 11 2.38 -4.06 7.79
CA LEU A 11 3.64 -3.89 7.06
C LEU A 11 3.83 -5.00 6.03
N LEU A 12 3.55 -6.24 6.41
CA LEU A 12 3.62 -7.36 5.47
C LEU A 12 2.65 -7.18 4.31
N ALA A 13 1.43 -6.73 4.60
CA ALA A 13 0.44 -6.47 3.55
C ALA A 13 0.93 -5.38 2.59
N VAL A 14 1.51 -4.31 3.13
CA VAL A 14 2.02 -3.20 2.31
C VAL A 14 3.16 -3.68 1.42
N ILE A 15 4.10 -4.46 1.96
CA ILE A 15 5.20 -5.00 1.17
C ILE A 15 4.68 -5.87 0.03
N LEU A 16 3.71 -6.72 0.32
CA LEU A 16 3.12 -7.61 -0.68
C LEU A 16 2.41 -6.83 -1.78
N VAL A 17 1.63 -5.79 -1.41
CA VAL A 17 0.91 -5.02 -2.42
C VAL A 17 1.85 -4.16 -3.26
N ILE A 18 2.93 -3.65 -2.67
CA ILE A 18 3.93 -2.90 -3.43
C ILE A 18 4.58 -3.82 -4.47
N THR A 19 4.93 -5.03 -4.07
CA THR A 19 5.49 -6.03 -4.98
C THR A 19 4.50 -6.34 -6.10
N SER A 20 3.24 -6.56 -5.75
CA SER A 20 2.18 -6.85 -6.72
C SER A 20 2.02 -5.68 -7.71
N ASN A 21 1.95 -4.45 -7.20
CA ASN A 21 1.78 -3.28 -8.06
C ASN A 21 3.00 -3.04 -8.94
N GLY A 22 4.19 -3.35 -8.44
CA GLY A 22 5.40 -3.27 -9.25
C GLY A 22 5.39 -4.24 -10.41
N CYS A 23 4.81 -5.42 -10.22
CA CYS A 23 4.67 -6.42 -11.27
C CYS A 23 3.44 -6.23 -12.14
N LEU A 24 2.48 -5.42 -11.71
CA LEU A 24 1.19 -5.29 -12.36
C LEU A 24 1.32 -4.81 -13.80
N LYS A 25 2.22 -3.85 -14.04
CA LYS A 25 2.44 -3.31 -15.38
C LYS A 25 3.01 -4.38 -16.32
N THR A 26 3.80 -5.32 -15.79
CA THR A 26 4.40 -6.38 -16.61
C THR A 26 3.40 -7.44 -17.01
N THR A 27 2.19 -7.46 -16.42
CA THR A 27 1.16 -8.41 -16.83
C THR A 27 0.57 -8.09 -18.20
N ASN A 28 0.82 -6.89 -18.71
CA ASN A 28 0.31 -6.43 -20.00
C ASN A 28 -1.21 -6.64 -20.11
N GLY A 29 -1.93 -6.11 -19.12
CA GLY A 29 -3.38 -6.25 -19.06
C GLY A 29 -3.84 -7.66 -18.72
N PHE A 30 -3.02 -8.40 -17.94
CA PHE A 30 -3.28 -9.79 -17.55
C PHE A 30 -3.20 -10.77 -18.72
N THR A 31 -2.43 -10.43 -19.76
CA THR A 31 -2.19 -11.33 -20.87
C THR A 31 -0.95 -12.19 -20.68
N ASN A 32 0.04 -11.70 -19.91
CA ASN A 32 1.25 -12.48 -19.61
C ASN A 32 0.97 -13.38 -18.41
N LEU A 33 1.06 -14.70 -18.63
CA LEU A 33 0.63 -15.68 -17.64
C LEU A 33 1.46 -15.65 -16.35
N VAL A 34 2.79 -15.62 -16.46
CA VAL A 34 3.66 -15.69 -15.29
C VAL A 34 3.50 -14.45 -14.38
N PRO A 35 3.63 -13.21 -14.88
CA PRO A 35 3.41 -12.04 -14.04
C PRO A 35 1.99 -11.96 -13.48
N THR A 36 1.00 -12.38 -14.26
CA THR A 36 -0.40 -12.37 -13.82
C THR A 36 -0.60 -13.30 -12.62
N THR A 37 -0.06 -14.52 -12.70
CA THR A 37 -0.15 -15.50 -11.62
C THR A 37 0.52 -14.98 -10.36
N MET A 38 1.73 -14.42 -10.48
CA MET A 38 2.45 -13.86 -9.35
C MET A 38 1.69 -12.70 -8.70
N CYS A 39 1.10 -11.84 -9.53
CA CYS A 39 0.31 -10.70 -9.07
C CYS A 39 -0.90 -11.17 -8.26
N ILE A 40 -1.64 -12.14 -8.76
CA ILE A 40 -2.82 -12.67 -8.09
C ILE A 40 -2.46 -13.30 -6.75
N ILE A 41 -1.41 -14.12 -6.71
CA ILE A 41 -0.97 -14.77 -5.47
C ILE A 41 -0.57 -13.72 -4.44
N THR A 42 0.19 -12.71 -4.85
CA THR A 42 0.66 -11.66 -3.95
C THR A 42 -0.50 -10.85 -3.39
N ILE A 43 -1.48 -10.51 -4.22
CA ILE A 43 -2.67 -9.75 -3.78
C ILE A 43 -3.50 -10.56 -2.78
N VAL A 44 -3.68 -11.85 -3.01
CA VAL A 44 -4.44 -12.71 -2.10
C VAL A 44 -3.76 -12.74 -0.73
N LEU A 45 -2.43 -12.90 -0.70
CA LEU A 45 -1.68 -12.87 0.55
C LEU A 45 -1.75 -11.50 1.22
N CYS A 46 -1.71 -10.43 0.45
CA CYS A 46 -1.85 -9.06 0.94
C CYS A 46 -3.18 -8.89 1.68
N ILE A 47 -4.27 -9.31 1.07
CA ILE A 47 -5.61 -9.20 1.66
C ILE A 47 -5.70 -10.01 2.95
N PHE A 48 -5.08 -11.20 2.98
CA PHE A 48 -5.05 -12.03 4.18
C PHE A 48 -4.38 -11.29 5.34
N PHE A 49 -3.18 -10.74 5.12
CA PHE A 49 -2.48 -10.01 6.17
C PHE A 49 -3.19 -8.71 6.55
N LEU A 50 -3.82 -8.06 5.58
CA LEU A 50 -4.59 -6.84 5.83
C LEU A 50 -5.78 -7.14 6.77
N ALA A 51 -6.47 -8.25 6.52
CA ALA A 51 -7.57 -8.68 7.38
C ALA A 51 -7.09 -8.98 8.79
N LYS A 52 -5.90 -9.57 8.94
CA LYS A 52 -5.30 -9.81 10.25
C LYS A 52 -4.99 -8.50 10.98
N ALA A 53 -4.49 -7.50 10.25
CA ALA A 53 -4.20 -6.19 10.83
C ALA A 53 -5.47 -5.52 11.35
N MET A 54 -6.59 -5.70 10.67
CA MET A 54 -7.86 -5.10 11.05
C MET A 54 -8.45 -5.67 12.33
N MET A 55 -7.93 -6.78 12.81
CA MET A 55 -8.39 -7.36 14.08
C MET A 55 -7.96 -6.51 15.27
N THR A 56 -6.90 -5.73 15.15
CA THR A 56 -6.38 -4.91 16.24
C THR A 56 -6.31 -3.41 15.92
N ILE A 57 -6.31 -3.07 14.64
CA ILE A 57 -6.25 -1.67 14.19
C ILE A 57 -7.61 -1.31 13.59
N PRO A 58 -8.16 -0.11 13.90
CA PRO A 58 -9.44 0.31 13.29
C PRO A 58 -9.36 0.24 11.76
N VAL A 59 -10.47 -0.13 11.14
CA VAL A 59 -10.53 -0.36 9.68
C VAL A 59 -10.09 0.89 8.91
N GLY A 60 -10.57 2.07 9.30
CA GLY A 60 -10.19 3.30 8.62
C GLY A 60 -8.71 3.60 8.73
N PHE A 61 -8.13 3.36 9.91
CA PHE A 61 -6.70 3.57 10.13
C PHE A 61 -5.87 2.59 9.31
N THR A 62 -6.31 1.34 9.23
CA THR A 62 -5.64 0.31 8.44
C THR A 62 -5.60 0.70 6.97
N TYR A 63 -6.74 1.09 6.40
CA TYR A 63 -6.80 1.47 4.98
C TYR A 63 -6.08 2.77 4.70
N ALA A 64 -6.13 3.75 5.60
CA ALA A 64 -5.43 5.01 5.39
C ALA A 64 -3.92 4.78 5.33
N THR A 65 -3.40 3.99 6.25
CA THR A 65 -1.96 3.68 6.30
C THR A 65 -1.55 2.83 5.10
N TYR A 66 -2.31 1.76 4.83
CA TYR A 66 -2.07 0.88 3.70
C TYR A 66 -2.08 1.66 2.38
N GLY A 67 -3.12 2.46 2.16
CA GLY A 67 -3.25 3.23 0.93
C GLY A 67 -2.17 4.29 0.79
N GLY A 68 -1.89 5.02 1.87
CA GLY A 68 -0.88 6.08 1.84
C GLY A 68 0.51 5.55 1.58
N LEU A 69 0.91 4.49 2.27
CA LEU A 69 2.21 3.86 2.06
C LEU A 69 2.32 3.26 0.67
N THR A 70 1.26 2.62 0.20
CA THR A 70 1.24 2.01 -1.14
C THR A 70 1.38 3.07 -2.22
N ILE A 71 0.61 4.15 -2.13
CA ILE A 71 0.66 5.23 -3.11
C ILE A 71 2.05 5.86 -3.15
N THR A 72 2.63 6.12 -1.99
CA THR A 72 3.97 6.71 -1.89
C THR A 72 5.01 5.80 -2.53
N ALA A 73 5.00 4.52 -2.16
CA ALA A 73 5.99 3.57 -2.67
C ALA A 73 5.85 3.33 -4.16
N VAL A 74 4.62 3.18 -4.66
CA VAL A 74 4.37 2.94 -6.08
C VAL A 74 4.75 4.18 -6.90
N THR A 75 4.51 5.38 -6.37
CA THR A 75 4.91 6.62 -7.05
C THR A 75 6.43 6.69 -7.18
N ILE A 76 7.16 6.40 -6.10
CA ILE A 76 8.62 6.38 -6.14
C ILE A 76 9.12 5.35 -7.15
N PHE A 77 8.53 4.17 -7.13
CA PHE A 77 8.87 3.11 -8.08
C PHE A 77 8.63 3.55 -9.52
N GLY A 78 7.51 4.21 -9.78
CA GLY A 78 7.19 4.73 -11.12
C GLY A 78 8.19 5.79 -11.59
N ILE A 79 8.63 6.67 -10.68
CA ILE A 79 9.65 7.67 -10.99
C ILE A 79 10.96 6.99 -11.37
N LEU A 80 11.41 6.03 -10.56
CA LEU A 80 12.72 5.41 -10.75
C LEU A 80 12.78 4.47 -11.94
N LYS A 81 11.72 3.69 -12.16
CA LYS A 81 11.74 2.65 -13.19
C LYS A 81 11.13 3.09 -14.50
N TYR A 82 10.07 3.89 -14.47
CA TYR A 82 9.31 4.25 -15.66
C TYR A 82 9.41 5.74 -16.01
N ASN A 83 10.19 6.50 -15.26
CA ASN A 83 10.33 7.96 -15.44
C ASN A 83 8.99 8.71 -15.40
N GLN A 84 8.06 8.23 -14.59
CA GLN A 84 6.73 8.82 -14.46
C GLN A 84 6.74 9.86 -13.35
N VAL A 85 7.37 11.01 -13.62
CA VAL A 85 7.51 12.07 -12.62
C VAL A 85 6.20 12.86 -12.54
N PRO A 86 5.58 12.97 -11.34
CA PRO A 86 4.35 13.75 -11.21
C PRO A 86 4.63 15.25 -11.34
N ASN A 87 3.62 15.99 -11.80
CA ASN A 87 3.70 17.44 -11.83
C ASN A 87 3.52 17.99 -10.40
N ILE A 88 3.50 19.35 -10.29
CA ILE A 88 3.40 19.95 -8.96
C ILE A 88 2.10 19.58 -8.25
N TYR A 89 1.00 19.42 -8.98
CA TYR A 89 -0.28 19.03 -8.38
C TYR A 89 -0.21 17.61 -7.82
N GLY A 90 0.46 16.69 -8.52
CA GLY A 90 0.68 15.33 -8.04
C GLY A 90 1.56 15.32 -6.79
N ILE A 91 2.61 16.13 -6.76
CA ILE A 91 3.50 16.23 -5.60
C ILE A 91 2.73 16.77 -4.40
N ILE A 92 1.93 17.81 -4.57
CA ILE A 92 1.12 18.38 -3.50
C ILE A 92 0.14 17.34 -2.97
N GLY A 93 -0.56 16.64 -3.85
CA GLY A 93 -1.55 15.63 -3.47
C GLY A 93 -0.92 14.49 -2.68
N ILE A 94 0.20 13.96 -3.15
CA ILE A 94 0.91 12.87 -2.46
C ILE A 94 1.41 13.35 -1.10
N SER A 95 1.92 14.57 -1.01
CA SER A 95 2.36 15.15 0.25
C SER A 95 1.22 15.24 1.25
N LEU A 96 0.02 15.64 0.81
CA LEU A 96 -1.16 15.69 1.65
C LEU A 96 -1.56 14.31 2.15
N ILE A 97 -1.45 13.28 1.31
CA ILE A 97 -1.73 11.90 1.71
C ILE A 97 -0.77 11.47 2.80
N ILE A 98 0.52 11.74 2.65
CA ILE A 98 1.54 11.38 3.63
C ILE A 98 1.27 12.07 4.96
N ILE A 99 0.97 13.36 4.93
CA ILE A 99 0.63 14.12 6.14
C ILE A 99 -0.61 13.53 6.81
N GLY A 100 -1.63 13.19 6.03
CA GLY A 100 -2.84 12.57 6.54
C GLY A 100 -2.58 11.23 7.22
N VAL A 101 -1.73 10.40 6.64
CA VAL A 101 -1.36 9.10 7.23
C VAL A 101 -0.63 9.31 8.56
N ILE A 102 0.27 10.26 8.62
CA ILE A 102 1.00 10.58 9.86
C ILE A 102 0.02 11.02 10.93
N LEU A 103 -0.91 11.92 10.61
CA LEU A 103 -1.91 12.41 11.55
C LEU A 103 -2.79 11.28 12.07
N VAL A 104 -3.24 10.39 11.18
CA VAL A 104 -4.11 9.28 11.57
C VAL A 104 -3.40 8.35 12.53
N ASN A 105 -2.14 8.03 12.29
CA ASN A 105 -1.42 7.04 13.07
C ASN A 105 -0.92 7.58 14.41
N PHE A 106 -0.54 8.84 14.47
CA PHE A 106 0.06 9.39 15.67
C PHE A 106 -0.92 10.21 16.52
N LEU A 107 -1.88 10.87 15.91
CA LEU A 107 -2.81 11.76 16.62
C LEU A 107 -4.26 11.32 16.51
N GLY A 108 -4.60 10.48 15.53
CA GLY A 108 -5.98 10.05 15.33
C GLY A 108 -6.46 9.08 16.38
N LYS A 109 -7.75 9.15 16.68
CA LYS A 109 -8.42 8.25 17.63
C LYS A 109 -9.80 7.90 17.09
N THR A 110 -10.23 6.68 17.40
CA THR A 110 -11.62 6.28 17.14
C THR A 110 -12.39 6.30 18.44
N ASN A 111 -13.61 6.78 18.38
CA ASN A 111 -14.50 6.77 19.54
C ASN A 111 -15.51 5.64 19.42
#